data_f7743506a453feaa50a6a8d2194ec77b
#
_entry.id   f7743506a453feaa50a6a8d2194ec77b
#
_cell.length_a   1.000
_cell.length_b   1.000
_cell.length_c   1.000
_cell.angle_alpha   90.00
_cell.angle_beta   90.00
_cell.angle_gamma   90.00
#
_symmetry.space_group_name_H-M   'P 1'
#
loop_
_entity.id
_entity.type
_entity.pdbx_description
1 polymer ?
#
loop_
_entity_poly.entity_id
_entity_poly.type
_entity_poly.pdbx_seq_one_letter_code
_entity_poly.pdbx_strand_id
1 'polypeptide(L)'
;HGRPWHGVPDLDWVVEGSAAHLADVLLERCGAERVSGVQHHGQFGTVALNLDGVPLDLATARQEHYPRPAENPVVQPGSLAADLVRRDLTINAMALDLMSGELIDLHGGQSDLAAGRLQFLHPGSISDDPTRVIRAARYGARLGIDLGSEALEQVGATVAAWPWAWHVGNAPETAPPALASRLRMELERLLDHEPWPIALDLLESWQAMALVDPCLQRDPERTRRLRWGQRLGLPLMTALLAAAADPGAVARRLQIPG
;
A
#
# COMPACT_ATOMS: atom_id res chain seq x y z
N HIS A 1 24.59 -21.72 -7.38
CA HIS A 1 25.28 -22.14 -6.17
C HIS A 1 24.30 -22.34 -5.03
N GLY A 2 23.58 -23.44 -5.02
CA GLY A 2 22.93 -24.22 -3.96
C GLY A 2 22.66 -23.66 -2.57
N ARG A 3 22.42 -22.37 -2.42
CA ARG A 3 21.85 -21.87 -1.17
C ARG A 3 20.33 -21.97 -1.29
N PRO A 4 19.67 -22.70 -0.36
CA PRO A 4 18.22 -22.68 -0.30
C PRO A 4 17.76 -21.22 -0.12
N TRP A 5 16.67 -20.84 -0.75
CA TRP A 5 16.02 -19.52 -0.71
C TRP A 5 15.46 -19.19 0.70
N HIS A 6 16.03 -19.77 1.74
CA HIS A 6 15.67 -19.52 3.13
C HIS A 6 15.93 -18.06 3.46
N GLY A 7 14.86 -17.28 3.56
CA GLY A 7 14.89 -15.86 3.95
C GLY A 7 14.44 -14.87 2.86
N VAL A 8 14.00 -15.34 1.69
CA VAL A 8 13.21 -14.49 0.77
C VAL A 8 11.75 -14.68 1.17
N PRO A 9 11.12 -13.68 1.81
CA PRO A 9 9.78 -13.85 2.38
C PRO A 9 8.72 -14.07 1.31
N ASP A 10 8.81 -13.37 0.16
CA ASP A 10 7.83 -13.42 -0.92
C ASP A 10 8.53 -13.21 -2.28
N LEU A 11 8.12 -13.97 -3.29
CA LEU A 11 8.51 -13.74 -4.67
C LEU A 11 7.27 -13.36 -5.47
N ASP A 12 7.24 -12.10 -5.91
CA ASP A 12 6.17 -11.56 -6.75
C ASP A 12 6.61 -11.58 -8.22
N TRP A 13 5.97 -12.41 -9.03
CA TRP A 13 6.20 -12.42 -10.47
C TRP A 13 5.04 -11.74 -11.20
N VAL A 14 5.38 -10.82 -12.08
CA VAL A 14 4.43 -10.15 -12.97
C VAL A 14 4.62 -10.69 -14.38
N VAL A 15 3.53 -11.08 -15.02
CA VAL A 15 3.55 -11.63 -16.39
C VAL A 15 2.66 -10.79 -17.31
N GLU A 16 3.17 -10.46 -18.49
CA GLU A 16 2.35 -9.94 -19.57
C GLU A 16 1.59 -11.12 -20.20
N GLY A 17 0.31 -11.23 -19.87
CA GLY A 17 -0.53 -12.36 -20.22
C GLY A 17 -1.28 -12.92 -19.01
N SER A 18 -1.57 -14.21 -18.99
CA SER A 18 -2.36 -14.82 -17.92
C SER A 18 -1.47 -15.51 -16.87
N ALA A 19 -1.51 -15.01 -15.63
CA ALA A 19 -0.86 -15.67 -14.49
C ALA A 19 -1.46 -17.08 -14.23
N ALA A 20 -2.76 -17.26 -14.45
CA ALA A 20 -3.41 -18.56 -14.33
C ALA A 20 -2.84 -19.54 -15.36
N HIS A 21 -2.71 -19.13 -16.62
CA HIS A 21 -2.11 -19.97 -17.65
C HIS A 21 -0.64 -20.32 -17.33
N LEU A 22 0.14 -19.36 -16.82
CA LEU A 22 1.52 -19.64 -16.40
C LEU A 22 1.56 -20.66 -15.26
N ALA A 23 0.67 -20.56 -14.28
CA ALA A 23 0.57 -21.52 -13.19
C ALA A 23 0.26 -22.94 -13.71
N ASP A 24 -0.67 -23.07 -14.67
CA ASP A 24 -1.00 -24.35 -15.31
C ASP A 24 0.21 -24.93 -16.06
N VAL A 25 0.93 -24.12 -16.82
CA VAL A 25 2.16 -24.54 -17.54
C VAL A 25 3.26 -24.96 -16.57
N LEU A 26 3.43 -24.24 -15.44
CA LEU A 26 4.40 -24.62 -14.41
C LEU A 26 4.04 -25.98 -13.81
N LEU A 27 2.76 -26.19 -13.47
CA LEU A 27 2.29 -27.46 -12.93
C LEU A 27 2.48 -28.62 -13.93
N GLU A 28 2.15 -28.40 -15.19
CA GLU A 28 2.31 -29.40 -16.26
C GLU A 28 3.79 -29.77 -16.49
N ARG A 29 4.68 -28.77 -16.55
CA ARG A 29 6.09 -29.01 -16.89
C ARG A 29 6.96 -29.42 -15.72
N CYS A 30 6.69 -28.87 -14.52
CA CYS A 30 7.48 -29.15 -13.32
C CYS A 30 6.93 -30.32 -12.49
N GLY A 31 5.64 -30.63 -12.65
CA GLY A 31 4.94 -31.69 -11.92
C GLY A 31 4.50 -31.28 -10.52
N ALA A 32 3.56 -32.02 -9.97
CA ALA A 32 2.97 -31.77 -8.65
C ALA A 32 3.97 -31.97 -7.49
N GLU A 33 5.11 -32.58 -7.72
CA GLU A 33 6.18 -32.75 -6.73
C GLU A 33 6.89 -31.41 -6.46
N ARG A 34 6.98 -30.53 -7.48
CA ARG A 34 7.66 -29.24 -7.40
C ARG A 34 6.71 -28.07 -7.26
N VAL A 35 5.49 -28.17 -7.82
CA VAL A 35 4.45 -27.13 -7.77
C VAL A 35 3.31 -27.62 -6.91
N SER A 36 3.02 -26.89 -5.82
CA SER A 36 1.95 -27.25 -4.88
C SER A 36 1.22 -26.01 -4.36
N GLY A 37 0.08 -26.22 -3.68
CA GLY A 37 -0.66 -25.14 -3.01
C GLY A 37 -1.23 -24.09 -3.97
N VAL A 38 -1.54 -24.44 -5.22
CA VAL A 38 -2.06 -23.48 -6.22
C VAL A 38 -3.41 -22.93 -5.79
N GLN A 39 -3.50 -21.62 -5.64
CA GLN A 39 -4.70 -20.89 -5.27
C GLN A 39 -4.94 -19.74 -6.25
N HIS A 40 -6.09 -19.75 -6.93
CA HIS A 40 -6.48 -18.71 -7.88
C HIS A 40 -7.28 -17.61 -7.17
N HIS A 41 -6.82 -16.37 -7.27
CA HIS A 41 -7.51 -15.19 -6.78
C HIS A 41 -8.17 -14.46 -7.97
N GLY A 42 -9.36 -14.95 -8.37
CA GLY A 42 -10.00 -14.65 -9.65
C GLY A 42 -10.29 -13.19 -9.97
N GLN A 43 -10.41 -12.32 -8.96
CA GLN A 43 -10.82 -10.93 -9.18
C GLN A 43 -9.70 -10.06 -9.77
N PHE A 44 -8.42 -10.44 -9.61
CA PHE A 44 -7.26 -9.63 -10.03
C PHE A 44 -6.25 -10.39 -10.88
N GLY A 45 -6.57 -11.60 -11.34
CA GLY A 45 -5.66 -12.41 -12.15
C GLY A 45 -4.37 -12.76 -11.42
N THR A 46 -4.45 -13.08 -10.12
CA THR A 46 -3.31 -13.48 -9.30
C THR A 46 -3.43 -14.95 -8.94
N VAL A 47 -2.30 -15.66 -8.89
CA VAL A 47 -2.21 -17.05 -8.46
C VAL A 47 -1.08 -17.18 -7.45
N ALA A 48 -1.42 -17.64 -6.24
CA ALA A 48 -0.42 -18.05 -5.26
C ALA A 48 -0.09 -19.53 -5.43
N LEU A 49 1.17 -19.90 -5.33
CA LEU A 49 1.63 -21.28 -5.37
C LEU A 49 2.98 -21.45 -4.62
N ASN A 50 3.38 -22.69 -4.40
CA ASN A 50 4.73 -23.01 -3.96
C ASN A 50 5.49 -23.70 -5.10
N LEU A 51 6.67 -23.19 -5.42
CA LEU A 51 7.60 -23.81 -6.37
C LEU A 51 8.86 -24.27 -5.62
N ASP A 52 9.12 -25.56 -5.60
CA ASP A 52 10.22 -26.18 -4.83
C ASP A 52 10.23 -25.76 -3.34
N GLY A 53 9.05 -25.57 -2.74
CA GLY A 53 8.88 -25.14 -1.35
C GLY A 53 9.05 -23.62 -1.13
N VAL A 54 9.23 -22.83 -2.18
CA VAL A 54 9.29 -21.36 -2.13
C VAL A 54 7.92 -20.78 -2.47
N PRO A 55 7.32 -19.95 -1.62
CA PRO A 55 6.09 -19.23 -1.94
C PRO A 55 6.32 -18.29 -3.12
N LEU A 56 5.39 -18.31 -4.07
CA LEU A 56 5.45 -17.51 -5.29
C LEU A 56 4.05 -16.97 -5.62
N ASP A 57 3.96 -15.66 -5.75
CA ASP A 57 2.78 -14.98 -6.23
C ASP A 57 2.93 -14.58 -7.70
N LEU A 58 2.06 -15.11 -8.54
CA LEU A 58 1.99 -14.78 -9.96
C LEU A 58 0.88 -13.76 -10.16
N ALA A 59 1.19 -12.61 -10.74
CA ALA A 59 0.23 -11.56 -11.07
C ALA A 59 0.21 -11.29 -12.57
N THR A 60 -0.96 -11.20 -13.15
CA THR A 60 -1.14 -10.66 -14.51
C THR A 60 -0.82 -9.18 -14.51
N ALA A 61 0.07 -8.72 -15.39
CA ALA A 61 0.34 -7.31 -15.60
C ALA A 61 -0.95 -6.59 -15.98
N ARG A 62 -1.22 -5.44 -15.34
CA ARG A 62 -2.50 -4.76 -15.47
C ARG A 62 -2.35 -3.25 -15.51
N GLN A 63 -3.31 -2.61 -16.13
CA GLN A 63 -3.54 -1.17 -16.05
C GLN A 63 -4.76 -0.89 -15.17
N GLU A 64 -4.73 0.24 -14.49
CA GLU A 64 -5.81 0.70 -13.63
C GLU A 64 -6.30 2.07 -14.09
N HIS A 65 -7.59 2.25 -14.11
CA HIS A 65 -8.24 3.52 -14.34
C HIS A 65 -9.19 3.84 -13.19
N TYR A 66 -9.08 5.02 -12.63
CA TYR A 66 -9.93 5.50 -11.54
C TYR A 66 -11.04 6.38 -12.11
N PRO A 67 -12.30 5.89 -12.22
CA PRO A 67 -13.42 6.68 -12.73
C PRO A 67 -13.72 7.90 -11.85
N ARG A 68 -13.48 7.75 -10.55
CA ARG A 68 -13.60 8.81 -9.54
C ARG A 68 -12.50 8.67 -8.49
N PRO A 69 -12.03 9.81 -7.93
CA PRO A 69 -11.04 9.82 -6.86
C PRO A 69 -11.45 8.98 -5.65
N ALA A 70 -10.51 8.22 -5.09
CA ALA A 70 -10.65 7.33 -3.95
C ALA A 70 -11.59 6.12 -4.12
N GLU A 71 -12.20 5.94 -5.27
CA GLU A 71 -13.01 4.76 -5.60
C GLU A 71 -12.13 3.54 -5.96
N ASN A 72 -12.77 2.41 -6.18
CA ASN A 72 -12.06 1.25 -6.72
C ASN A 72 -11.72 1.47 -8.20
N PRO A 73 -10.50 1.12 -8.63
CA PRO A 73 -10.14 1.22 -10.03
C PRO A 73 -10.88 0.18 -10.89
N VAL A 74 -11.11 0.54 -12.14
CA VAL A 74 -11.39 -0.41 -13.21
C VAL A 74 -10.06 -1.01 -13.66
N VAL A 75 -9.97 -2.34 -13.61
CA VAL A 75 -8.75 -3.09 -13.88
C VAL A 75 -8.87 -3.79 -15.23
N GLN A 76 -7.83 -3.70 -16.05
CA GLN A 76 -7.71 -4.39 -17.34
C GLN A 76 -6.30 -4.98 -17.48
N PRO A 77 -6.10 -6.07 -18.25
CA PRO A 77 -4.78 -6.53 -18.59
C PRO A 77 -3.95 -5.41 -19.23
N GLY A 78 -2.66 -5.37 -18.92
CA GLY A 78 -1.76 -4.31 -19.39
C GLY A 78 -0.35 -4.82 -19.64
N SER A 79 0.52 -3.91 -20.07
CA SER A 79 1.96 -4.17 -20.16
C SER A 79 2.63 -4.03 -18.80
N LEU A 80 3.88 -4.51 -18.68
CA LEU A 80 4.71 -4.27 -17.50
C LEU A 80 4.85 -2.78 -17.18
N ALA A 81 5.04 -1.94 -18.19
CA ALA A 81 5.13 -0.48 -18.00
C ALA A 81 3.85 0.10 -17.39
N ALA A 82 2.66 -0.36 -17.83
CA ALA A 82 1.39 0.05 -17.26
C ALA A 82 1.22 -0.47 -15.82
N ASP A 83 1.72 -1.68 -15.52
CA ASP A 83 1.70 -2.23 -14.16
C ASP A 83 2.62 -1.48 -13.21
N LEU A 84 3.79 -1.04 -13.66
CA LEU A 84 4.72 -0.29 -12.83
C LEU A 84 4.20 1.11 -12.50
N VAL A 85 3.61 1.83 -13.46
CA VAL A 85 3.15 3.22 -13.25
C VAL A 85 1.91 3.33 -12.35
N ARG A 86 1.08 2.27 -12.23
CA ARG A 86 -0.09 2.27 -11.34
C ARG A 86 0.25 2.07 -9.86
N ARG A 87 1.50 1.71 -9.52
CA ARG A 87 1.95 1.46 -8.15
C ARG A 87 1.97 2.74 -7.32
N ASP A 88 2.41 2.65 -6.09
CA ASP A 88 2.41 3.77 -5.14
C ASP A 88 3.64 4.68 -5.27
N LEU A 89 4.84 4.08 -5.18
CA LEU A 89 6.10 4.79 -5.07
C LEU A 89 7.10 4.31 -6.11
N THR A 90 8.00 5.18 -6.55
CA THR A 90 9.07 4.85 -7.51
C THR A 90 9.92 3.67 -7.04
N ILE A 91 10.25 3.61 -5.74
CA ILE A 91 11.04 2.53 -5.14
C ILE A 91 10.34 1.16 -5.18
N ASN A 92 9.02 1.12 -5.35
CA ASN A 92 8.21 -0.09 -5.47
C ASN A 92 7.84 -0.40 -6.93
N ALA A 93 8.29 0.42 -7.89
CA ALA A 93 7.98 0.31 -9.31
C ALA A 93 9.19 -0.14 -10.14
N MET A 94 10.01 -0.98 -9.57
CA MET A 94 11.14 -1.65 -10.24
C MET A 94 10.83 -3.13 -10.44
N ALA A 95 11.32 -3.72 -11.52
CA ALA A 95 11.18 -5.14 -11.81
C ALA A 95 12.51 -5.73 -12.32
N LEU A 96 12.76 -7.00 -12.04
CA LEU A 96 13.89 -7.74 -12.58
C LEU A 96 13.38 -8.62 -13.73
N ASP A 97 13.93 -8.46 -14.92
CA ASP A 97 13.68 -9.37 -16.03
C ASP A 97 14.37 -10.71 -15.74
N LEU A 98 13.59 -11.76 -15.64
CA LEU A 98 14.11 -13.09 -15.29
C LEU A 98 14.92 -13.74 -16.41
N MET A 99 14.75 -13.31 -17.66
CA MET A 99 15.46 -13.88 -18.80
C MET A 99 16.81 -13.21 -19.01
N SER A 100 16.86 -11.87 -18.95
CA SER A 100 18.10 -11.09 -19.14
C SER A 100 18.87 -10.85 -17.84
N GLY A 101 18.18 -10.86 -16.67
CA GLY A 101 18.72 -10.45 -15.40
C GLY A 101 18.86 -8.92 -15.28
N GLU A 102 18.27 -8.15 -16.20
CA GLU A 102 18.31 -6.69 -16.18
C GLU A 102 17.26 -6.12 -15.22
N LEU A 103 17.65 -5.08 -14.51
CA LEU A 103 16.74 -4.32 -13.65
C LEU A 103 16.01 -3.28 -14.50
N ILE A 104 14.69 -3.40 -14.56
CA ILE A 104 13.79 -2.48 -15.23
C ILE A 104 13.35 -1.41 -14.22
N ASP A 105 13.81 -0.19 -14.39
CA ASP A 105 13.51 0.97 -13.56
C ASP A 105 13.07 2.15 -14.43
N LEU A 106 11.79 2.17 -14.77
CA LEU A 106 11.21 3.19 -15.66
C LEU A 106 10.96 4.53 -14.97
N HIS A 107 10.99 4.55 -13.64
CA HIS A 107 10.55 5.70 -12.84
C HIS A 107 11.63 6.25 -11.90
N GLY A 108 12.87 5.75 -12.00
CA GLY A 108 14.01 6.26 -11.23
C GLY A 108 14.02 5.81 -9.76
N GLY A 109 13.41 4.66 -9.44
CA GLY A 109 13.34 4.12 -8.09
C GLY A 109 14.71 3.88 -7.47
N GLN A 110 15.72 3.42 -8.23
CA GLN A 110 17.09 3.27 -7.74
C GLN A 110 17.69 4.61 -7.31
N SER A 111 17.49 5.67 -8.12
CA SER A 111 17.97 7.02 -7.83
C SER A 111 17.32 7.56 -6.56
N ASP A 112 16.01 7.37 -6.41
CA ASP A 112 15.26 7.84 -5.24
C ASP A 112 15.67 7.09 -3.98
N LEU A 113 15.85 5.77 -4.08
CA LEU A 113 16.33 4.95 -2.97
C LEU A 113 17.76 5.36 -2.55
N ALA A 114 18.65 5.58 -3.51
CA ALA A 114 20.02 6.03 -3.24
C ALA A 114 20.06 7.44 -2.64
N ALA A 115 19.11 8.31 -3.02
CA ALA A 115 18.98 9.66 -2.48
C ALA A 115 18.24 9.71 -1.14
N GLY A 116 17.74 8.58 -0.64
CA GLY A 116 16.99 8.50 0.62
C GLY A 116 15.66 9.24 0.58
N ARG A 117 14.94 9.19 -0.53
CA ARG A 117 13.67 9.90 -0.71
C ARG A 117 12.57 9.00 -1.28
N LEU A 118 11.33 9.31 -0.94
CA LEU A 118 10.12 8.70 -1.50
C LEU A 118 9.48 9.65 -2.51
N GLN A 119 9.10 9.11 -3.68
CA GLN A 119 8.38 9.84 -4.72
C GLN A 119 7.18 9.03 -5.21
N PHE A 120 6.06 9.71 -5.47
CA PHE A 120 4.90 9.10 -6.11
C PHE A 120 5.11 9.01 -7.62
N LEU A 121 4.45 8.07 -8.27
CA LEU A 121 4.67 7.75 -9.68
C LEU A 121 4.07 8.74 -10.66
N HIS A 122 3.01 9.47 -10.26
CA HIS A 122 2.35 10.46 -11.12
C HIS A 122 1.57 11.50 -10.30
N PRO A 123 1.27 12.68 -10.88
CA PRO A 123 0.60 13.78 -10.15
C PRO A 123 -0.78 13.44 -9.58
N GLY A 124 -1.54 12.53 -10.22
CA GLY A 124 -2.84 12.06 -9.74
C GLY A 124 -2.79 10.97 -8.68
N SER A 125 -1.60 10.49 -8.32
CA SER A 125 -1.39 9.29 -7.51
C SER A 125 -2.16 9.30 -6.19
N ILE A 126 -2.17 10.44 -5.49
CA ILE A 126 -2.82 10.60 -4.17
C ILE A 126 -4.32 10.84 -4.33
N SER A 127 -4.75 11.58 -5.35
CA SER A 127 -6.18 11.78 -5.61
C SER A 127 -6.87 10.47 -5.98
N ASP A 128 -6.21 9.63 -6.75
CA ASP A 128 -6.70 8.31 -7.13
C ASP A 128 -6.80 7.39 -5.90
N ASP A 129 -5.75 7.38 -5.07
CA ASP A 129 -5.71 6.56 -3.86
C ASP A 129 -4.97 7.25 -2.70
N PRO A 130 -5.68 7.94 -1.79
CA PRO A 130 -5.07 8.60 -0.63
C PRO A 130 -4.35 7.64 0.32
N THR A 131 -4.64 6.34 0.28
CA THR A 131 -3.93 5.36 1.13
C THR A 131 -2.46 5.23 0.77
N ARG A 132 -2.05 5.68 -0.43
CA ARG A 132 -0.64 5.74 -0.84
C ARG A 132 0.20 6.63 0.08
N VAL A 133 -0.41 7.66 0.68
CA VAL A 133 0.29 8.49 1.69
C VAL A 133 0.58 7.70 2.96
N ILE A 134 -0.37 6.88 3.43
CA ILE A 134 -0.14 6.00 4.59
C ILE A 134 0.93 4.95 4.27
N ARG A 135 0.90 4.40 3.06
CA ARG A 135 1.93 3.47 2.58
C ARG A 135 3.31 4.13 2.53
N ALA A 136 3.39 5.38 2.03
CA ALA A 136 4.64 6.15 2.05
C ALA A 136 5.18 6.33 3.48
N ALA A 137 4.33 6.64 4.46
CA ALA A 137 4.74 6.75 5.86
C ALA A 137 5.24 5.41 6.44
N ARG A 138 4.63 4.30 6.05
CA ARG A 138 5.12 2.96 6.42
C ARG A 138 6.51 2.68 5.89
N TYR A 139 6.74 2.92 4.59
CA TYR A 139 8.07 2.75 3.98
C TYR A 139 9.09 3.74 4.54
N GLY A 140 8.69 5.00 4.74
CA GLY A 140 9.54 6.03 5.35
C GLY A 140 10.03 5.62 6.73
N ALA A 141 9.13 5.14 7.58
CA ALA A 141 9.47 4.67 8.92
C ALA A 141 10.36 3.42 8.91
N ARG A 142 10.11 2.49 7.99
CA ARG A 142 10.86 1.24 7.85
C ARG A 142 12.28 1.46 7.34
N LEU A 143 12.42 2.35 6.34
CA LEU A 143 13.68 2.60 5.65
C LEU A 143 14.47 3.78 6.22
N GLY A 144 13.88 4.59 7.11
CA GLY A 144 14.51 5.80 7.64
C GLY A 144 14.66 6.90 6.59
N ILE A 145 13.73 7.02 5.65
CA ILE A 145 13.73 8.00 4.55
C ILE A 145 12.44 8.82 4.54
N ASP A 146 12.44 9.96 3.87
CA ASP A 146 11.30 10.90 3.86
C ASP A 146 10.79 11.16 2.44
N LEU A 147 9.66 11.86 2.31
CA LEU A 147 9.18 12.34 1.03
C LEU A 147 10.19 13.33 0.42
N GLY A 148 10.43 13.21 -0.88
CA GLY A 148 11.07 14.26 -1.63
C GLY A 148 10.20 15.53 -1.69
N SER A 149 10.81 16.69 -2.01
CA SER A 149 10.09 17.97 -2.02
C SER A 149 8.85 17.96 -2.90
N GLU A 150 8.95 17.37 -4.09
CA GLU A 150 7.83 17.26 -5.04
C GLU A 150 6.69 16.39 -4.48
N ALA A 151 7.01 15.25 -3.88
CA ALA A 151 6.04 14.38 -3.26
C ALA A 151 5.36 15.05 -2.04
N LEU A 152 6.13 15.80 -1.25
CA LEU A 152 5.60 16.56 -0.12
C LEU A 152 4.64 17.66 -0.57
N GLU A 153 5.00 18.42 -1.62
CA GLU A 153 4.12 19.40 -2.24
C GLU A 153 2.84 18.76 -2.77
N GLN A 154 2.95 17.59 -3.41
CA GLN A 154 1.81 16.83 -3.93
C GLN A 154 0.87 16.41 -2.80
N VAL A 155 1.38 15.90 -1.66
CA VAL A 155 0.56 15.57 -0.49
C VAL A 155 -0.17 16.82 0.02
N GLY A 156 0.56 17.89 0.28
CA GLY A 156 0.00 19.14 0.81
C GLY A 156 -1.08 19.72 -0.11
N ALA A 157 -0.79 19.81 -1.41
CA ALA A 157 -1.73 20.33 -2.41
C ALA A 157 -3.00 19.46 -2.52
N THR A 158 -2.85 18.12 -2.54
CA THR A 158 -3.99 17.20 -2.67
C THR A 158 -4.86 17.20 -1.41
N VAL A 159 -4.26 17.18 -0.22
CA VAL A 159 -5.01 17.23 1.05
C VAL A 159 -5.73 18.56 1.19
N ALA A 160 -5.10 19.68 0.80
CA ALA A 160 -5.73 21.01 0.85
C ALA A 160 -6.88 21.14 -0.17
N ALA A 161 -6.72 20.60 -1.37
CA ALA A 161 -7.77 20.64 -2.41
C ALA A 161 -8.92 19.67 -2.10
N TRP A 162 -8.68 18.60 -1.35
CA TRP A 162 -9.63 17.55 -0.97
C TRP A 162 -10.50 17.09 -2.15
N PRO A 163 -9.95 16.46 -3.16
CA PRO A 163 -10.65 16.17 -4.42
C PRO A 163 -11.72 15.07 -4.32
N TRP A 164 -11.86 14.49 -3.15
CA TRP A 164 -12.78 13.39 -2.88
C TRP A 164 -14.19 13.91 -2.57
N ALA A 165 -15.21 13.22 -3.06
CA ALA A 165 -16.61 13.61 -2.91
C ALA A 165 -17.13 13.52 -1.47
N TRP A 166 -16.36 12.92 -0.55
CA TRP A 166 -16.71 12.74 0.85
C TRP A 166 -15.89 13.68 1.74
N HIS A 167 -16.55 14.29 2.74
CA HIS A 167 -15.92 15.15 3.75
C HIS A 167 -16.25 14.67 5.16
N VAL A 168 -15.40 15.00 6.13
CA VAL A 168 -15.70 14.80 7.55
C VAL A 168 -17.02 15.50 7.89
N GLY A 169 -17.94 14.76 8.52
CA GLY A 169 -19.30 15.20 8.78
C GLY A 169 -20.36 14.66 7.81
N ASN A 170 -19.97 14.11 6.65
CA ASN A 170 -20.89 13.33 5.83
C ASN A 170 -21.22 11.99 6.51
N ALA A 171 -22.28 11.31 6.05
CA ALA A 171 -22.61 9.97 6.51
C ALA A 171 -21.39 9.03 6.37
N PRO A 172 -20.92 8.41 7.44
CA PRO A 172 -19.70 7.61 7.43
C PRO A 172 -19.70 6.50 6.37
N GLU A 173 -20.86 5.92 6.13
CA GLU A 173 -21.08 4.78 5.23
C GLU A 173 -20.96 5.14 3.75
N THR A 174 -20.99 6.45 3.43
CA THR A 174 -20.87 6.95 2.06
C THR A 174 -19.43 7.26 1.65
N ALA A 175 -18.47 7.05 2.56
CA ALA A 175 -17.08 7.29 2.24
C ALA A 175 -16.56 6.30 1.18
N PRO A 176 -15.80 6.79 0.17
CA PRO A 176 -15.24 5.90 -0.84
C PRO A 176 -14.23 4.92 -0.22
N PRO A 177 -14.01 3.76 -0.85
CA PRO A 177 -13.20 2.68 -0.27
C PRO A 177 -11.81 3.11 0.21
N ALA A 178 -11.15 4.02 -0.49
CA ALA A 178 -9.80 4.47 -0.11
C ALA A 178 -9.78 5.48 1.06
N LEU A 179 -10.91 6.03 1.45
CA LEU A 179 -11.09 6.80 2.69
C LEU A 179 -11.80 6.00 3.80
N ALA A 180 -12.15 4.75 3.52
CA ALA A 180 -12.88 3.84 4.40
C ALA A 180 -12.07 2.57 4.70
N SER A 181 -12.49 1.41 4.21
CA SER A 181 -11.90 0.11 4.53
C SER A 181 -10.43 -0.01 4.10
N ARG A 182 -10.05 0.55 2.93
CA ARG A 182 -8.65 0.52 2.50
C ARG A 182 -7.76 1.39 3.39
N LEU A 183 -8.24 2.57 3.80
CA LEU A 183 -7.52 3.41 4.77
C LEU A 183 -7.32 2.68 6.09
N ARG A 184 -8.37 2.01 6.61
CA ARG A 184 -8.26 1.18 7.80
C ARG A 184 -7.16 0.13 7.66
N MET A 185 -7.17 -0.65 6.58
CA MET A 185 -6.18 -1.71 6.36
C MET A 185 -4.74 -1.19 6.38
N GLU A 186 -4.48 -0.03 5.78
CA GLU A 186 -3.14 0.54 5.78
C GLU A 186 -2.76 1.11 7.16
N LEU A 187 -3.70 1.69 7.91
CA LEU A 187 -3.47 2.13 9.29
C LEU A 187 -3.22 0.94 10.24
N GLU A 188 -3.96 -0.16 10.11
CA GLU A 188 -3.72 -1.40 10.87
C GLU A 188 -2.30 -1.91 10.61
N ARG A 189 -1.89 -2.02 9.33
CA ARG A 189 -0.52 -2.41 8.98
C ARG A 189 0.54 -1.47 9.54
N LEU A 190 0.28 -0.17 9.53
CA LEU A 190 1.16 0.84 10.11
C LEU A 190 1.31 0.65 11.61
N LEU A 191 0.20 0.47 12.33
CA LEU A 191 0.19 0.38 13.78
C LEU A 191 0.75 -0.95 14.31
N ASP A 192 0.52 -2.07 13.58
CA ASP A 192 0.84 -3.41 14.04
C ASP A 192 2.21 -3.92 13.56
N HIS A 193 2.69 -3.43 12.41
CA HIS A 193 3.86 -4.02 11.75
C HIS A 193 5.02 -3.04 11.49
N GLU A 194 4.82 -1.74 11.72
CA GLU A 194 5.86 -0.74 11.47
C GLU A 194 6.29 -0.02 12.77
N PRO A 195 7.39 0.72 12.74
CA PRO A 195 7.74 1.67 13.81
C PRO A 195 6.70 2.80 13.86
N TRP A 196 5.49 2.50 14.37
CA TRP A 196 4.34 3.40 14.33
C TRP A 196 4.61 4.81 14.88
N PRO A 197 5.49 5.05 15.90
CA PRO A 197 5.78 6.42 16.32
C PRO A 197 6.38 7.25 15.19
N ILE A 198 7.36 6.69 14.47
CA ILE A 198 8.01 7.36 13.34
C ILE A 198 7.01 7.56 12.20
N ALA A 199 6.24 6.52 11.85
CA ALA A 199 5.26 6.60 10.76
C ALA A 199 4.18 7.67 11.03
N LEU A 200 3.69 7.77 12.26
CA LEU A 200 2.70 8.80 12.63
C LEU A 200 3.31 10.20 12.69
N ASP A 201 4.59 10.33 13.08
CA ASP A 201 5.31 11.60 13.06
C ASP A 201 5.52 12.09 11.61
N LEU A 202 5.82 11.18 10.67
CA LEU A 202 5.86 11.50 9.25
C LEU A 202 4.51 11.98 8.73
N LEU A 203 3.40 11.26 9.02
CA LEU A 203 2.06 11.67 8.60
C LEU A 203 1.68 13.04 9.17
N GLU A 204 2.07 13.35 10.40
CA GLU A 204 1.83 14.66 10.99
C GLU A 204 2.65 15.76 10.30
N SER A 205 3.93 15.52 10.04
CA SER A 205 4.82 16.47 9.35
C SER A 205 4.34 16.78 7.93
N TRP A 206 3.76 15.78 7.24
CA TRP A 206 3.18 15.91 5.91
C TRP A 206 1.75 16.48 5.91
N GLN A 207 1.18 16.80 7.08
CA GLN A 207 -0.21 17.24 7.27
C GLN A 207 -1.25 16.20 6.79
N ALA A 208 -0.88 14.94 6.74
CA ALA A 208 -1.69 13.86 6.21
C ALA A 208 -2.59 13.16 7.24
N MET A 209 -2.45 13.47 8.54
CA MET A 209 -3.36 12.96 9.57
C MET A 209 -4.82 13.40 9.34
N ALA A 210 -5.02 14.49 8.60
CA ALA A 210 -6.33 14.95 8.15
C ALA A 210 -7.09 13.92 7.30
N LEU A 211 -6.42 12.99 6.64
CA LEU A 211 -7.05 11.86 5.92
C LEU A 211 -7.83 10.95 6.88
N VAL A 212 -7.36 10.83 8.11
CA VAL A 212 -8.05 10.08 9.17
C VAL A 212 -9.06 10.96 9.89
N ASP A 213 -8.61 12.06 10.50
CA ASP A 213 -9.47 13.08 11.10
C ASP A 213 -8.63 14.35 11.31
N PRO A 214 -9.14 15.55 10.99
CA PRO A 214 -8.41 16.81 11.20
C PRO A 214 -7.94 17.04 12.63
N CYS A 215 -8.68 16.57 13.65
CA CYS A 215 -8.30 16.71 15.05
C CYS A 215 -7.05 15.91 15.43
N LEU A 216 -6.71 14.88 14.64
CA LEU A 216 -5.51 14.08 14.88
C LEU A 216 -4.22 14.75 14.38
N GLN A 217 -4.33 15.82 13.59
CA GLN A 217 -3.19 16.50 12.96
C GLN A 217 -2.25 17.18 13.97
N ARG A 218 -2.73 17.56 15.13
CA ARG A 218 -1.93 18.21 16.18
C ARG A 218 -2.34 17.69 17.55
N ASP A 219 -2.27 16.39 17.72
CA ASP A 219 -2.62 15.73 18.97
C ASP A 219 -1.35 15.55 19.86
N PRO A 220 -1.13 16.45 20.86
CA PRO A 220 0.08 16.41 21.68
C PRO A 220 0.14 15.16 22.56
N GLU A 221 -0.99 14.51 22.81
CA GLU A 221 -1.09 13.34 23.68
C GLU A 221 -1.01 12.02 22.89
N ARG A 222 -0.92 12.08 21.56
CA ARG A 222 -0.94 10.92 20.66
C ARG A 222 0.03 9.82 21.12
N THR A 223 1.32 10.16 21.20
CA THR A 223 2.35 9.20 21.53
C THR A 223 2.17 8.62 22.94
N ARG A 224 1.79 9.45 23.91
CA ARG A 224 1.52 9.01 25.29
C ARG A 224 0.34 8.06 25.32
N ARG A 225 -0.76 8.40 24.67
CA ARG A 225 -1.99 7.61 24.61
C ARG A 225 -1.76 6.25 23.95
N LEU A 226 -1.06 6.19 22.79
CA LEU A 226 -0.78 4.95 22.12
C LEU A 226 0.16 4.05 22.93
N ARG A 227 1.18 4.60 23.58
CA ARG A 227 2.07 3.82 24.46
C ARG A 227 1.34 3.22 25.65
N TRP A 228 0.39 3.94 26.24
CA TRP A 228 -0.47 3.39 27.29
C TRP A 228 -1.43 2.33 26.74
N GLY A 229 -2.06 2.56 25.59
CA GLY A 229 -2.86 1.54 24.91
C GLY A 229 -2.09 0.24 24.72
N GLN A 230 -0.86 0.34 24.19
CA GLN A 230 0.02 -0.83 23.98
C GLN A 230 0.34 -1.56 25.29
N ARG A 231 0.68 -0.83 26.36
CA ARG A 231 0.95 -1.43 27.67
C ARG A 231 -0.25 -2.12 28.30
N LEU A 232 -1.44 -1.63 28.01
CA LEU A 232 -2.70 -2.19 28.53
C LEU A 232 -3.28 -3.25 27.61
N GLY A 233 -2.62 -3.61 26.49
CA GLY A 233 -3.12 -4.59 25.53
C GLY A 233 -4.36 -4.11 24.74
N LEU A 234 -4.59 -2.80 24.65
CA LEU A 234 -5.69 -2.24 23.86
C LEU A 234 -5.27 -2.13 22.39
N PRO A 235 -6.21 -2.28 21.44
CA PRO A 235 -5.93 -2.04 20.02
C PRO A 235 -5.42 -0.61 19.80
N LEU A 236 -4.27 -0.47 19.13
CA LEU A 236 -3.67 0.85 18.89
C LEU A 236 -4.56 1.75 18.02
N MET A 237 -5.34 1.16 17.12
CA MET A 237 -6.35 1.88 16.34
C MET A 237 -7.36 2.61 17.24
N THR A 238 -7.89 1.93 18.25
CA THR A 238 -8.82 2.53 19.23
C THR A 238 -8.15 3.68 19.98
N ALA A 239 -6.90 3.49 20.43
CA ALA A 239 -6.13 4.53 21.09
C ALA A 239 -5.85 5.73 20.17
N LEU A 240 -5.59 5.50 18.87
CA LEU A 240 -5.41 6.56 17.89
C LEU A 240 -6.69 7.38 17.71
N LEU A 241 -7.80 6.71 17.44
CA LEU A 241 -9.08 7.35 17.12
C LEU A 241 -9.74 8.04 18.30
N ALA A 242 -9.36 7.74 19.54
CA ALA A 242 -9.93 8.36 20.74
C ALA A 242 -9.81 9.89 20.79
N ALA A 243 -8.91 10.50 19.98
CA ALA A 243 -8.76 11.95 19.87
C ALA A 243 -9.41 12.55 18.61
N ALA A 244 -10.11 11.75 17.81
CA ALA A 244 -10.90 12.27 16.70
C ALA A 244 -12.07 13.12 17.20
N ALA A 245 -12.60 13.99 16.34
CA ALA A 245 -13.76 14.83 16.68
C ALA A 245 -15.00 14.00 17.07
N ASP A 246 -15.25 12.91 16.32
CA ASP A 246 -16.24 11.88 16.63
C ASP A 246 -15.62 10.51 16.39
N PRO A 247 -15.04 9.88 17.44
CA PRO A 247 -14.41 8.56 17.31
C PRO A 247 -15.34 7.49 16.76
N GLY A 248 -16.62 7.55 17.11
CA GLY A 248 -17.63 6.60 16.64
C GLY A 248 -17.92 6.76 15.14
N ALA A 249 -18.04 7.98 14.65
CA ALA A 249 -18.22 8.24 13.22
C ALA A 249 -16.98 7.80 12.41
N VAL A 250 -15.76 8.08 12.90
CA VAL A 250 -14.53 7.62 12.23
C VAL A 250 -14.44 6.10 12.24
N ALA A 251 -14.79 5.43 13.35
CA ALA A 251 -14.80 3.97 13.42
C ALA A 251 -15.79 3.34 12.41
N ARG A 252 -17.02 3.92 12.29
CA ARG A 252 -18.00 3.46 11.28
C ARG A 252 -17.48 3.70 9.86
N ARG A 253 -16.92 4.89 9.57
CA ARG A 253 -16.32 5.18 8.26
C ARG A 253 -15.24 4.17 7.89
N LEU A 254 -14.33 3.89 8.81
CA LEU A 254 -13.24 2.95 8.61
C LEU A 254 -13.73 1.49 8.63
N GLN A 255 -15.02 1.24 8.90
CA GLN A 255 -15.60 -0.10 8.97
C GLN A 255 -14.86 -0.99 9.99
N ILE A 256 -14.53 -0.43 11.15
CA ILE A 256 -13.86 -1.18 12.22
C ILE A 256 -14.87 -2.18 12.81
N PRO A 257 -14.51 -3.49 12.89
CA PRO A 257 -15.37 -4.48 13.54
C PRO A 257 -15.65 -4.10 15.00
N GLY A 258 -16.90 -4.31 15.44
CA GLY A 258 -17.31 -4.06 16.82
C GLY A 258 -16.78 -5.09 17.80
#